data_806f5209799535a8ff61e06db85ae8e0
#
_entry.id   806f5209799535a8ff61e06db85ae8e0
#
_cell.length_a   1.000
_cell.length_b   1.000
_cell.length_c   1.000
_cell.angle_alpha   90.00
_cell.angle_beta   90.00
_cell.angle_gamma   90.00
#
_symmetry.space_group_name_H-M   'P 1'
#
loop_
_entity.id
_entity.type
_entity.pdbx_description
1 polymer ?
#
loop_
_entity_poly.entity_id
_entity_poly.type
_entity_poly.pdbx_seq_one_letter_code
_entity_poly.pdbx_strand_id
1 'polypeptide(L)'
;MEKILDVKELRTNFYTDKGVVKAVNSLSYHINKGECVGLVGESGCGKSVSAMSILRLIPYPPGVIEGGEILFKGENLLEMDEERIQEVRGDRISMIFQEPSTSLNPVLSVQRQLTESLELHRGMTSKEAKVESVRLLGLVGIPDAERRVTDYPHQFSGGMQQRIMIAIALSCSPDLIIADEPTTAL
;
A
#
# COMPACT_ATOMS: atom_id res chain seq x y z
N MET A 1 -3.47 -13.90 -21.27
CA MET A 1 -3.90 -12.69 -20.55
C MET A 1 -2.67 -11.85 -20.26
N GLU A 2 -2.81 -10.52 -20.23
CA GLU A 2 -1.70 -9.61 -19.94
C GLU A 2 -1.38 -9.65 -18.44
N LYS A 3 -0.14 -10.01 -18.09
CA LYS A 3 0.31 -9.98 -16.70
C LYS A 3 0.55 -8.55 -16.25
N ILE A 4 -0.06 -8.15 -15.13
CA ILE A 4 0.21 -6.85 -14.49
C ILE A 4 1.34 -6.95 -13.48
N LEU A 5 1.43 -8.07 -12.74
CA LEU A 5 2.51 -8.39 -11.81
C LEU A 5 3.01 -9.81 -12.06
N ASP A 6 4.33 -9.99 -12.06
CA ASP A 6 4.97 -11.31 -12.14
C ASP A 6 6.12 -11.36 -11.12
N VAL A 7 5.91 -12.10 -10.04
CA VAL A 7 6.89 -12.31 -8.97
C VAL A 7 7.57 -13.65 -9.22
N LYS A 8 8.90 -13.66 -9.28
CA LYS A 8 9.69 -14.85 -9.59
C LYS A 8 10.76 -15.05 -8.52
N GLU A 9 10.72 -16.19 -7.86
CA GLU A 9 11.71 -16.66 -6.88
C GLU A 9 12.11 -15.62 -5.83
N LEU A 10 11.14 -14.81 -5.38
CA LEU A 10 11.36 -13.77 -4.39
C LEU A 10 11.93 -14.37 -3.11
N ARG A 11 13.00 -13.77 -2.60
CA ARG A 11 13.64 -14.12 -1.33
C ARG A 11 13.84 -12.88 -0.49
N THR A 12 13.27 -12.89 0.73
CA THR A 12 13.42 -11.81 1.71
C THR A 12 13.79 -12.40 3.06
N ASN A 13 14.92 -11.97 3.60
CA ASN A 13 15.47 -12.42 4.86
C ASN A 13 15.58 -11.26 5.87
N PHE A 14 15.54 -11.60 7.16
CA PHE A 14 15.83 -10.67 8.25
C PHE A 14 17.05 -11.16 9.04
N TYR A 15 18.04 -10.30 9.17
CA TYR A 15 19.29 -10.57 9.88
C TYR A 15 19.17 -10.04 11.31
N THR A 16 19.01 -10.93 12.27
CA THR A 16 18.83 -10.61 13.69
C THR A 16 20.02 -11.13 14.50
N ASP A 17 20.21 -10.64 15.70
CA ASP A 17 21.23 -11.14 16.65
C ASP A 17 21.07 -12.65 16.97
N LYS A 18 19.88 -13.20 16.74
CA LYS A 18 19.56 -14.62 16.98
C LYS A 18 19.73 -15.49 15.71
N GLY A 19 20.13 -14.91 14.60
CA GLY A 19 20.30 -15.58 13.30
C GLY A 19 19.44 -15.02 12.19
N VAL A 20 19.42 -15.72 11.06
CA VAL A 20 18.73 -15.32 9.83
C VAL A 20 17.32 -15.94 9.81
N VAL A 21 16.30 -15.08 9.70
CA VAL A 21 14.91 -15.48 9.48
C VAL A 21 14.60 -15.37 8.00
N LYS A 22 14.36 -16.50 7.34
CA LYS A 22 13.94 -16.56 5.93
C LYS A 22 12.44 -16.33 5.84
N ALA A 23 12.01 -15.07 5.79
CA ALA A 23 10.60 -14.71 5.83
C ALA A 23 9.88 -15.03 4.51
N VAL A 24 10.57 -14.86 3.36
CA VAL A 24 10.10 -15.30 2.04
C VAL A 24 11.20 -16.14 1.42
N ASN A 25 10.85 -17.37 1.01
CA ASN A 25 11.82 -18.32 0.47
C ASN A 25 11.37 -18.85 -0.90
N SER A 26 11.85 -18.21 -1.98
CA SER A 26 11.59 -18.60 -3.38
C SER A 26 10.09 -18.59 -3.76
N LEU A 27 9.39 -17.49 -3.43
CA LEU A 27 7.98 -17.30 -3.77
C LEU A 27 7.84 -16.87 -5.22
N SER A 28 6.97 -17.56 -5.97
CA SER A 28 6.63 -17.20 -7.36
C SER A 28 5.13 -17.23 -7.58
N TYR A 29 4.58 -16.16 -8.16
CA TYR A 29 3.19 -16.06 -8.61
C TYR A 29 3.03 -14.91 -9.59
N HIS A 30 1.89 -14.84 -10.27
CA HIS A 30 1.58 -13.71 -11.13
C HIS A 30 0.13 -13.28 -10.96
N ILE A 31 -0.15 -12.05 -11.37
CA ILE A 31 -1.49 -11.46 -11.41
C ILE A 31 -1.72 -10.93 -12.81
N ASN A 32 -2.84 -11.30 -13.43
CA ASN A 32 -3.25 -10.77 -14.72
C ASN A 32 -4.07 -9.48 -14.52
N LYS A 33 -4.13 -8.68 -15.57
CA LYS A 33 -4.96 -7.46 -15.57
C LYS A 33 -6.42 -7.78 -15.30
N GLY A 34 -7.00 -7.11 -14.29
CA GLY A 34 -8.39 -7.32 -13.86
C GLY A 34 -8.62 -8.58 -13.01
N GLU A 35 -7.55 -9.29 -12.65
CA GLU A 35 -7.63 -10.46 -11.77
C GLU A 35 -7.56 -10.05 -10.29
N CYS A 36 -8.26 -10.83 -9.45
CA CYS A 36 -8.15 -10.76 -7.99
C CYS A 36 -7.52 -12.06 -7.49
N VAL A 37 -6.34 -11.98 -6.88
CA VAL A 37 -5.58 -13.13 -6.37
C VAL A 37 -5.53 -13.07 -4.85
N GLY A 38 -5.91 -14.16 -4.18
CA GLY A 38 -5.79 -14.31 -2.74
C GLY A 38 -4.51 -15.05 -2.36
N LEU A 39 -3.63 -14.41 -1.57
CA LEU A 39 -2.47 -15.05 -0.97
C LEU A 39 -2.84 -15.56 0.42
N VAL A 40 -2.93 -16.87 0.56
CA VAL A 40 -3.41 -17.55 1.78
C VAL A 40 -2.27 -18.30 2.47
N GLY A 41 -2.27 -18.32 3.79
CA GLY A 41 -1.31 -19.05 4.59
C GLY A 41 -1.45 -18.72 6.08
N GLU A 42 -0.79 -19.49 6.93
CA GLU A 42 -0.81 -19.30 8.38
C GLU A 42 -0.21 -17.94 8.81
N SER A 43 -0.50 -17.52 10.05
CA SER A 43 0.14 -16.31 10.60
C SER A 43 1.65 -16.51 10.67
N GLY A 44 2.41 -15.46 10.27
CA GLY A 44 3.88 -15.52 10.27
C GLY A 44 4.52 -16.24 9.05
N CYS A 45 3.75 -16.76 8.10
CA CYS A 45 4.30 -17.45 6.92
C CYS A 45 4.87 -16.52 5.82
N GLY A 46 4.94 -15.20 6.08
CA GLY A 46 5.58 -14.23 5.16
C GLY A 46 4.64 -13.51 4.19
N LYS A 47 3.30 -13.61 4.32
CA LYS A 47 2.34 -12.89 3.45
C LYS A 47 2.59 -11.39 3.38
N SER A 48 2.56 -10.73 4.54
CA SER A 48 2.80 -9.29 4.65
C SER A 48 4.22 -8.90 4.19
N VAL A 49 5.22 -9.74 4.49
CA VAL A 49 6.59 -9.51 4.03
C VAL A 49 6.67 -9.59 2.50
N SER A 50 6.00 -10.56 1.87
CA SER A 50 5.97 -10.65 0.41
C SER A 50 5.26 -9.45 -0.22
N ALA A 51 4.15 -8.99 0.37
CA ALA A 51 3.42 -7.79 -0.05
C ALA A 51 4.29 -6.53 0.03
N MET A 52 4.95 -6.30 1.18
CA MET A 52 5.86 -5.17 1.38
C MET A 52 7.10 -5.24 0.48
N SER A 53 7.57 -6.44 0.14
CA SER A 53 8.71 -6.61 -0.77
C SER A 53 8.42 -6.09 -2.17
N ILE A 54 7.17 -6.20 -2.67
CA ILE A 54 6.76 -5.68 -3.98
C ILE A 54 7.04 -4.17 -4.07
N LEU A 55 6.72 -3.44 -3.00
CA LEU A 55 6.92 -1.99 -2.93
C LEU A 55 8.26 -1.58 -2.31
N ARG A 56 9.16 -2.53 -2.04
CA ARG A 56 10.44 -2.29 -1.36
C ARG A 56 10.27 -1.52 -0.04
N LEU A 57 9.23 -1.88 0.73
CA LEU A 57 8.92 -1.30 2.04
C LEU A 57 9.50 -2.11 3.20
N ILE A 58 10.37 -3.08 2.93
CA ILE A 58 11.07 -3.86 3.95
C ILE A 58 12.07 -2.95 4.68
N PRO A 59 11.97 -2.82 6.02
CA PRO A 59 12.90 -1.99 6.79
C PRO A 59 14.34 -2.52 6.68
N TYR A 60 15.27 -1.68 6.28
CA TYR A 60 16.69 -2.03 6.23
C TYR A 60 17.49 -1.12 7.17
N PRO A 61 18.32 -1.64 8.09
CA PRO A 61 18.28 -3.02 8.59
C PRO A 61 17.02 -3.33 9.43
N PRO A 62 16.62 -4.58 9.73
CA PRO A 62 17.37 -5.83 9.51
C PRO A 62 16.96 -6.62 8.27
N GLY A 63 15.97 -6.17 7.49
CA GLY A 63 15.40 -6.89 6.36
C GLY A 63 16.18 -6.64 5.06
N VAL A 64 16.33 -7.68 4.25
CA VAL A 64 17.01 -7.62 2.93
C VAL A 64 16.21 -8.44 1.92
N ILE A 65 15.92 -7.84 0.76
CA ILE A 65 15.44 -8.59 -0.41
C ILE A 65 16.68 -9.13 -1.11
N GLU A 66 16.92 -10.45 -1.02
CA GLU A 66 18.16 -11.06 -1.48
C GLU A 66 18.15 -11.54 -2.92
N GLY A 67 16.98 -11.64 -3.52
CA GLY A 67 16.89 -12.10 -4.88
C GLY A 67 15.48 -12.38 -5.37
N GLY A 68 15.41 -12.77 -6.64
CA GLY A 68 14.20 -12.90 -7.40
C GLY A 68 13.98 -11.70 -8.30
N GLU A 69 12.84 -11.69 -8.97
CA GLU A 69 12.38 -10.57 -9.81
C GLU A 69 10.96 -10.21 -9.43
N ILE A 70 10.64 -8.94 -9.47
CA ILE A 70 9.28 -8.41 -9.31
C ILE A 70 8.98 -7.54 -10.52
N LEU A 71 8.34 -8.12 -11.52
CA LEU A 71 8.02 -7.43 -12.77
C LEU A 71 6.61 -6.82 -12.68
N PHE A 72 6.55 -5.50 -12.69
CA PHE A 72 5.29 -4.76 -12.81
C PHE A 72 5.17 -4.18 -14.22
N LYS A 73 4.18 -4.65 -14.98
CA LYS A 73 4.03 -4.30 -16.41
C LYS A 73 5.32 -4.49 -17.22
N GLY A 74 6.11 -5.51 -16.86
CA GLY A 74 7.37 -5.87 -17.52
C GLY A 74 8.63 -5.17 -17.02
N GLU A 75 8.52 -4.18 -16.13
CA GLU A 75 9.66 -3.49 -15.51
C GLU A 75 9.97 -4.11 -14.14
N ASN A 76 11.26 -4.40 -13.86
CA ASN A 76 11.68 -4.99 -12.59
C ASN A 76 11.74 -3.94 -11.48
N LEU A 77 10.82 -3.99 -10.51
CA LEU A 77 10.75 -3.04 -9.39
C LEU A 77 12.00 -3.07 -8.50
N LEU A 78 12.72 -4.20 -8.44
CA LEU A 78 13.91 -4.34 -7.62
C LEU A 78 15.12 -3.61 -8.20
N GLU A 79 15.13 -3.35 -9.51
CA GLU A 79 16.22 -2.68 -10.24
C GLU A 79 15.98 -1.17 -10.40
N MET A 80 14.79 -0.68 -10.08
CA MET A 80 14.48 0.75 -10.11
C MET A 80 15.30 1.52 -9.08
N ASP A 81 15.75 2.73 -9.43
CA ASP A 81 16.26 3.69 -8.46
C ASP A 81 15.17 4.18 -7.51
N GLU A 82 15.55 4.93 -6.48
CA GLU A 82 14.59 5.36 -5.46
C GLU A 82 13.60 6.39 -6.00
N GLU A 83 13.98 7.25 -6.94
CA GLU A 83 13.10 8.23 -7.57
C GLU A 83 12.00 7.50 -8.36
N ARG A 84 12.39 6.51 -9.16
CA ARG A 84 11.44 5.74 -9.98
C ARG A 84 10.48 4.89 -9.15
N ILE A 85 10.94 4.23 -8.08
CA ILE A 85 10.04 3.45 -7.23
C ILE A 85 9.09 4.34 -6.44
N GLN A 86 9.46 5.56 -6.08
CA GLN A 86 8.57 6.54 -5.45
C GLN A 86 7.43 6.96 -6.39
N GLU A 87 7.68 7.10 -7.69
CA GLU A 87 6.62 7.35 -8.69
C GLU A 87 5.63 6.17 -8.79
N VAL A 88 6.10 4.94 -8.56
CA VAL A 88 5.22 3.76 -8.60
C VAL A 88 4.38 3.63 -7.33
N ARG A 89 4.98 3.94 -6.17
CA ARG A 89 4.31 3.87 -4.86
C ARG A 89 3.19 4.91 -4.77
N GLY A 90 1.98 4.46 -4.50
CA GLY A 90 0.80 5.32 -4.32
C GLY A 90 0.12 5.72 -5.62
N ASP A 91 0.84 5.90 -6.73
CA ASP A 91 0.25 6.19 -8.04
C ASP A 91 -0.18 4.93 -8.80
N ARG A 92 0.77 4.03 -9.02
CA ARG A 92 0.57 2.84 -9.86
C ARG A 92 0.26 1.59 -9.06
N ILE A 93 0.89 1.46 -7.89
CA ILE A 93 0.65 0.38 -6.93
C ILE A 93 0.38 1.01 -5.57
N SER A 94 -0.79 0.71 -5.00
CA SER A 94 -1.17 1.15 -3.65
C SER A 94 -1.25 -0.03 -2.71
N MET A 95 -1.00 0.21 -1.41
CA MET A 95 -1.12 -0.79 -0.36
C MET A 95 -2.10 -0.36 0.72
N ILE A 96 -2.97 -1.29 1.10
CA ILE A 96 -3.84 -1.20 2.27
C ILE A 96 -3.20 -2.06 3.34
N PHE A 97 -2.74 -1.43 4.42
CA PHE A 97 -2.06 -2.10 5.53
C PHE A 97 -3.05 -2.72 6.51
N GLN A 98 -2.58 -3.69 7.29
CA GLN A 98 -3.39 -4.43 8.26
C GLN A 98 -3.96 -3.54 9.37
N GLU A 99 -3.17 -2.59 9.89
CA GLU A 99 -3.55 -1.74 11.02
C GLU A 99 -3.70 -0.27 10.62
N PRO A 100 -4.93 0.28 10.55
CA PRO A 100 -5.16 1.66 10.18
C PRO A 100 -4.58 2.66 11.18
N SER A 101 -4.61 2.30 12.48
CA SER A 101 -4.14 3.16 13.58
C SER A 101 -2.63 3.45 13.54
N THR A 102 -1.86 2.55 12.96
CA THR A 102 -0.40 2.71 12.79
C THR A 102 -0.05 3.26 11.41
N SER A 103 -0.94 3.12 10.42
CA SER A 103 -0.71 3.55 9.04
C SER A 103 -1.08 5.00 8.80
N LEU A 104 -2.11 5.50 9.50
CA LEU A 104 -2.49 6.91 9.45
C LEU A 104 -1.62 7.75 10.37
N ASN A 105 -1.08 8.86 9.87
CA ASN A 105 -0.29 9.78 10.68
C ASN A 105 -1.20 10.53 11.67
N PRO A 106 -1.06 10.33 13.00
CA PRO A 106 -1.98 10.89 13.99
C PRO A 106 -1.91 12.42 14.14
N VAL A 107 -0.82 13.04 13.69
CA VAL A 107 -0.61 14.49 13.78
C VAL A 107 -0.96 15.26 12.52
N LEU A 108 -1.39 14.57 11.47
CA LEU A 108 -1.88 15.15 10.23
C LEU A 108 -3.39 14.94 10.11
N SER A 109 -4.11 15.96 9.61
CA SER A 109 -5.53 15.80 9.29
C SER A 109 -5.73 14.79 8.16
N VAL A 110 -6.91 14.19 8.11
CA VAL A 110 -7.28 13.26 7.01
C VAL A 110 -7.19 13.95 5.66
N GLN A 111 -7.61 15.23 5.57
CA GLN A 111 -7.44 16.02 4.36
C GLN A 111 -5.98 16.04 3.90
N ARG A 112 -5.03 16.38 4.80
CA ARG A 112 -3.62 16.51 4.42
C ARG A 112 -3.06 15.20 3.89
N GLN A 113 -3.43 14.07 4.50
CA GLN A 113 -2.97 12.75 4.07
C GLN A 113 -3.56 12.32 2.72
N LEU A 114 -4.82 12.68 2.44
CA LEU A 114 -5.44 12.44 1.12
C LEU A 114 -4.87 13.35 0.04
N THR A 115 -4.72 14.66 0.34
CA THR A 115 -4.26 15.62 -0.67
C THR A 115 -2.81 15.41 -1.06
N GLU A 116 -1.96 14.87 -0.19
CA GLU A 116 -0.54 14.65 -0.45
C GLU A 116 -0.32 13.80 -1.71
N SER A 117 -0.99 12.65 -1.80
CA SER A 117 -0.89 11.78 -2.99
C SER A 117 -1.47 12.43 -4.25
N LEU A 118 -2.58 13.17 -4.12
CA LEU A 118 -3.23 13.86 -5.23
C LEU A 118 -2.38 15.02 -5.78
N GLU A 119 -1.78 15.80 -4.90
CA GLU A 119 -0.88 16.89 -5.25
C GLU A 119 0.39 16.34 -5.91
N LEU A 120 1.01 15.32 -5.30
CA LEU A 120 2.27 14.75 -5.75
C LEU A 120 2.14 14.02 -7.09
N HIS A 121 1.17 13.11 -7.21
CA HIS A 121 1.08 12.20 -8.35
C HIS A 121 0.11 12.66 -9.45
N ARG A 122 -0.90 13.45 -9.09
CA ARG A 122 -1.90 13.94 -10.06
C ARG A 122 -1.71 15.41 -10.44
N GLY A 123 -0.76 16.11 -9.81
CA GLY A 123 -0.50 17.52 -10.06
C GLY A 123 -1.70 18.42 -9.73
N MET A 124 -2.61 17.97 -8.86
CA MET A 124 -3.78 18.75 -8.47
C MET A 124 -3.35 19.95 -7.62
N THR A 125 -4.02 21.07 -7.81
CA THR A 125 -3.93 22.18 -6.87
C THR A 125 -4.54 21.78 -5.53
N SER A 126 -4.11 22.42 -4.43
CA SER A 126 -4.67 22.17 -3.09
C SER A 126 -6.20 22.30 -3.03
N LYS A 127 -6.77 23.20 -3.85
CA LYS A 127 -8.22 23.36 -3.92
C LYS A 127 -8.91 22.17 -4.60
N GLU A 128 -8.37 21.69 -5.70
CA GLU A 128 -8.87 20.50 -6.41
C GLU A 128 -8.70 19.24 -5.57
N ALA A 129 -7.53 19.06 -4.98
CA ALA A 129 -7.22 17.93 -4.11
C ALA A 129 -8.16 17.86 -2.88
N LYS A 130 -8.52 19.02 -2.30
CA LYS A 130 -9.50 19.09 -1.22
C LYS A 130 -10.88 18.60 -1.66
N VAL A 131 -11.37 19.06 -2.81
CA VAL A 131 -12.67 18.65 -3.35
C VAL A 131 -12.68 17.14 -3.62
N GLU A 132 -11.62 16.63 -4.22
CA GLU A 132 -11.47 15.20 -4.49
C GLU A 132 -11.37 14.38 -3.19
N SER A 133 -10.70 14.87 -2.15
CA SER A 133 -10.64 14.21 -0.84
C SER A 133 -12.01 14.04 -0.22
N VAL A 134 -12.87 15.05 -0.31
CA VAL A 134 -14.26 14.95 0.17
C VAL A 134 -15.04 13.90 -0.62
N ARG A 135 -14.89 13.89 -1.95
CA ARG A 135 -15.52 12.89 -2.83
C ARG A 135 -15.09 11.46 -2.46
N LEU A 136 -13.78 11.26 -2.23
CA LEU A 136 -13.21 9.96 -1.85
C LEU A 136 -13.73 9.48 -0.49
N LEU A 137 -13.81 10.35 0.51
CA LEU A 137 -14.38 10.02 1.81
C LEU A 137 -15.86 9.64 1.69
N GLY A 138 -16.62 10.34 0.85
CA GLY A 138 -18.01 9.98 0.55
C GLY A 138 -18.12 8.62 -0.12
N LEU A 139 -17.24 8.29 -1.06
CA LEU A 139 -17.19 7.00 -1.75
C LEU A 139 -17.00 5.82 -0.79
N VAL A 140 -16.16 5.98 0.23
CA VAL A 140 -15.94 4.95 1.26
C VAL A 140 -16.95 5.01 2.42
N GLY A 141 -17.98 5.87 2.32
CA GLY A 141 -19.09 5.94 3.28
C GLY A 141 -18.71 6.62 4.61
N ILE A 142 -17.84 7.61 4.59
CA ILE A 142 -17.63 8.49 5.76
C ILE A 142 -18.79 9.49 5.82
N PRO A 143 -19.59 9.53 6.90
CA PRO A 143 -20.68 10.49 7.03
C PRO A 143 -20.11 11.90 7.20
N ASP A 144 -20.84 12.92 6.72
CA ASP A 144 -20.46 14.33 6.79
C ASP A 144 -19.02 14.61 6.30
N ALA A 145 -18.61 13.97 5.18
CA ALA A 145 -17.27 14.00 4.66
C ALA A 145 -16.70 15.42 4.48
N GLU A 146 -17.53 16.36 4.03
CA GLU A 146 -17.17 17.75 3.82
C GLU A 146 -16.68 18.45 5.11
N ARG A 147 -17.35 18.17 6.23
CA ARG A 147 -16.95 18.71 7.54
C ARG A 147 -15.77 17.93 8.12
N ARG A 148 -15.83 16.59 8.02
CA ARG A 148 -14.92 15.69 8.71
C ARG A 148 -13.57 15.50 8.02
N VAL A 149 -13.42 15.94 6.78
CA VAL A 149 -12.13 15.85 6.05
C VAL A 149 -10.99 16.56 6.81
N THR A 150 -11.28 17.58 7.61
CA THR A 150 -10.31 18.30 8.42
C THR A 150 -10.01 17.67 9.78
N ASP A 151 -10.78 16.64 10.17
CA ASP A 151 -10.57 15.92 11.42
C ASP A 151 -9.27 15.09 11.37
N TYR A 152 -8.78 14.73 12.56
CA TYR A 152 -7.58 13.90 12.73
C TYR A 152 -7.96 12.42 12.91
N PRO A 153 -7.05 11.47 12.60
CA PRO A 153 -7.34 10.04 12.69
C PRO A 153 -7.98 9.59 14.01
N HIS A 154 -7.52 10.10 15.15
CA HIS A 154 -8.02 9.74 16.48
C HIS A 154 -9.51 10.13 16.71
N GLN A 155 -10.09 10.98 15.87
CA GLN A 155 -11.50 11.38 15.94
C GLN A 155 -12.45 10.42 15.19
N PHE A 156 -11.88 9.37 14.57
CA PHE A 156 -12.62 8.36 13.82
C PHE A 156 -12.56 7.00 14.53
N SER A 157 -13.64 6.23 14.40
CA SER A 157 -13.62 4.82 14.85
C SER A 157 -12.65 3.99 14.01
N GLY A 158 -12.22 2.82 14.52
CA GLY A 158 -11.31 1.93 13.80
C GLY A 158 -11.81 1.57 12.40
N GLY A 159 -13.09 1.22 12.25
CA GLY A 159 -13.67 0.95 10.93
C GLY A 159 -13.71 2.19 10.01
N MET A 160 -13.85 3.39 10.57
CA MET A 160 -13.76 4.63 9.75
C MET A 160 -12.31 4.92 9.36
N GLN A 161 -11.34 4.69 10.24
CA GLN A 161 -9.91 4.80 9.91
C GLN A 161 -9.53 3.82 8.79
N GLN A 162 -10.05 2.59 8.83
CA GLN A 162 -9.88 1.60 7.76
C GLN A 162 -10.41 2.13 6.43
N ARG A 163 -11.63 2.69 6.42
CA ARG A 163 -12.21 3.29 5.22
C ARG A 163 -11.41 4.49 4.69
N ILE A 164 -10.87 5.32 5.58
CA ILE A 164 -9.99 6.43 5.22
C ILE A 164 -8.70 5.90 4.56
N MET A 165 -8.09 4.86 5.10
CA MET A 165 -6.92 4.22 4.51
C MET A 165 -7.23 3.64 3.13
N ILE A 166 -8.40 3.03 2.94
CA ILE A 166 -8.88 2.59 1.63
C ILE A 166 -9.05 3.79 0.68
N ALA A 167 -9.61 4.91 1.14
CA ALA A 167 -9.75 6.11 0.32
C ALA A 167 -8.40 6.66 -0.14
N ILE A 168 -7.39 6.66 0.74
CA ILE A 168 -6.01 7.04 0.40
C ILE A 168 -5.45 6.09 -0.67
N ALA A 169 -5.61 4.78 -0.49
CA ALA A 169 -5.12 3.79 -1.46
C ALA A 169 -5.78 3.92 -2.84
N LEU A 170 -7.03 4.38 -2.91
CA LEU A 170 -7.77 4.58 -4.15
C LEU A 170 -7.54 5.95 -4.80
N SER A 171 -6.93 6.90 -4.09
CA SER A 171 -6.88 8.31 -4.48
C SER A 171 -6.29 8.55 -5.87
N CYS A 172 -5.23 7.83 -6.21
CA CYS A 172 -4.57 7.92 -7.49
C CYS A 172 -5.05 6.89 -8.53
N SER A 173 -6.18 6.19 -8.31
CA SER A 173 -6.70 5.16 -9.22
C SER A 173 -5.62 4.18 -9.67
N PRO A 174 -4.98 3.47 -8.75
CA PRO A 174 -3.83 2.62 -9.05
C PRO A 174 -4.18 1.46 -9.99
N ASP A 175 -3.17 0.99 -10.71
CA ASP A 175 -3.30 -0.19 -11.58
C ASP A 175 -3.37 -1.51 -10.77
N LEU A 176 -2.74 -1.53 -9.58
CA LEU A 176 -2.70 -2.67 -8.66
C LEU A 176 -2.93 -2.20 -7.23
N ILE A 177 -3.79 -2.90 -6.51
CA ILE A 177 -3.98 -2.72 -5.07
C ILE A 177 -3.52 -3.99 -4.35
N ILE A 178 -2.63 -3.80 -3.38
CA ILE A 178 -2.20 -4.84 -2.46
C ILE A 178 -2.96 -4.61 -1.15
N ALA A 179 -3.72 -5.61 -0.67
CA ALA A 179 -4.48 -5.49 0.55
C ALA A 179 -4.02 -6.55 1.56
N ASP A 180 -3.41 -6.11 2.66
CA ASP A 180 -2.95 -6.97 3.73
C ASP A 180 -3.99 -6.98 4.86
N GLU A 181 -4.78 -8.06 4.93
CA GLU A 181 -5.89 -8.25 5.88
C GLU A 181 -6.86 -7.04 6.00
N PRO A 182 -7.43 -6.54 4.89
CA PRO A 182 -8.09 -5.22 4.84
C PRO A 182 -9.41 -5.14 5.61
N THR A 183 -9.89 -6.18 6.23
CA THR A 183 -11.22 -6.24 6.87
C THR A 183 -11.19 -6.52 8.37
N THR A 184 -10.02 -6.60 8.98
CA THR A 184 -9.86 -6.92 10.41
C THR A 184 -10.48 -5.89 11.35
N ALA A 185 -10.69 -4.64 10.90
CA ALA A 185 -11.28 -3.54 11.69
C ALA A 185 -12.68 -3.09 11.21
N LEU A 186 -13.27 -3.77 10.22
CA LEU A 186 -14.60 -3.46 9.67
C LEU A 186 -15.72 -4.19 10.41
#